data_77e244c08b96106c735fe98e5a7985e9
#
_entry.id   77e244c08b96106c735fe98e5a7985e9
#
_cell.length_a   1.000
_cell.length_b   1.000
_cell.length_c   1.000
_cell.angle_alpha   90.00
_cell.angle_beta   90.00
_cell.angle_gamma   90.00
#
_symmetry.space_group_name_H-M   'P 1'
#
loop_
_entity.id
_entity.type
_entity.pdbx_description
1 polymer ?
#
loop_
_entity_poly.entity_id
_entity_poly.type
_entity_poly.pdbx_seq_one_letter_code
_entity_poly.pdbx_strand_id
1 'polypeptide(L)'
;MDIIKAVKEKKTRKSPTKYFVEDLKSLCKDEVILDYEFDKNTDKNDAKPFGQDETYKIEIKPASVQVIKIVKKKYKDKEKIYEAIYDDPFPHSPLTPSLAANIIEMKFSLGVPFYRYSNYLIANGVNISEECICNYASKTMELLNPLYDKLLELLVNNIGS
;
A
#
# COMPACT_ATOMS: atom_id res chain seq x y z
N MET A 1 -8.02 -57.45 6.48
CA MET A 1 -7.07 -56.75 5.59
C MET A 1 -7.60 -55.34 5.41
N ASP A 2 -7.33 -54.48 6.41
CA ASP A 2 -7.91 -53.13 6.51
C ASP A 2 -7.01 -52.14 5.85
N ILE A 3 -7.50 -51.54 4.75
CA ILE A 3 -6.81 -50.49 4.03
C ILE A 3 -7.08 -49.17 4.78
N ILE A 4 -6.13 -48.75 5.59
CA ILE A 4 -6.13 -47.43 6.24
C ILE A 4 -5.89 -46.39 5.14
N LYS A 5 -6.95 -45.67 4.74
CA LYS A 5 -6.86 -44.49 3.90
C LYS A 5 -6.24 -43.35 4.74
N ALA A 6 -4.97 -43.06 4.51
CA ALA A 6 -4.32 -41.85 5.05
C ALA A 6 -5.01 -40.62 4.48
N VAL A 7 -5.81 -39.94 5.30
CA VAL A 7 -6.35 -38.62 5.00
C VAL A 7 -5.17 -37.64 5.01
N LYS A 8 -4.73 -37.21 3.84
CA LYS A 8 -3.78 -36.11 3.70
C LYS A 8 -4.47 -34.83 4.19
N GLU A 9 -4.14 -34.40 5.39
CA GLU A 9 -4.47 -33.04 5.86
C GLU A 9 -3.95 -32.03 4.84
N LYS A 10 -4.88 -31.33 4.18
CA LYS A 10 -4.56 -30.17 3.38
C LYS A 10 -4.00 -29.10 4.33
N LYS A 11 -2.68 -28.96 4.39
CA LYS A 11 -2.04 -27.77 4.99
C LYS A 11 -2.61 -26.56 4.28
N THR A 12 -3.52 -25.86 4.92
CA THR A 12 -3.97 -24.53 4.49
C THR A 12 -2.72 -23.64 4.43
N ARG A 13 -2.30 -23.28 3.22
CA ARG A 13 -1.26 -22.28 3.04
C ARG A 13 -1.76 -21.00 3.70
N LYS A 14 -1.15 -20.60 4.80
CA LYS A 14 -1.38 -19.28 5.41
C LYS A 14 -1.11 -18.25 4.32
N SER A 15 -2.09 -17.39 4.05
CA SER A 15 -1.94 -16.31 3.08
C SER A 15 -0.69 -15.50 3.41
N PRO A 16 0.24 -15.28 2.48
CA PRO A 16 1.45 -14.47 2.72
C PRO A 16 1.13 -13.07 3.25
N THR A 17 -0.03 -12.54 2.86
CA THR A 17 -0.52 -11.22 3.24
C THR A 17 -0.71 -11.03 4.74
N LYS A 18 -1.09 -12.08 5.48
CA LYS A 18 -1.37 -11.97 6.91
C LYS A 18 -0.09 -11.88 7.76
N TYR A 19 0.96 -12.55 7.36
CA TYR A 19 2.27 -12.49 8.02
C TYR A 19 2.90 -11.10 7.85
N PHE A 20 2.77 -10.55 6.67
CA PHE A 20 3.31 -9.25 6.32
C PHE A 20 2.67 -8.09 7.10
N VAL A 21 1.35 -8.13 7.35
CA VAL A 21 0.64 -7.09 8.11
C VAL A 21 1.05 -7.08 9.59
N GLU A 22 1.24 -8.24 10.20
CA GLU A 22 1.68 -8.35 11.60
C GLU A 22 3.10 -7.79 11.77
N ASP A 23 4.00 -8.07 10.81
CA ASP A 23 5.36 -7.53 10.80
C ASP A 23 5.34 -5.99 10.68
N LEU A 24 4.50 -5.44 9.79
CA LEU A 24 4.35 -3.99 9.64
C LEU A 24 3.84 -3.30 10.90
N LYS A 25 2.91 -3.92 11.62
CA LYS A 25 2.42 -3.41 12.91
C LYS A 25 3.55 -3.22 13.92
N SER A 26 4.46 -4.20 14.00
CA SER A 26 5.58 -4.16 14.95
C SER A 26 6.64 -3.10 14.60
N LEU A 27 6.74 -2.73 13.32
CA LEU A 27 7.72 -1.78 12.80
C LEU A 27 7.20 -0.34 12.74
N CYS A 28 5.91 -0.14 13.00
CA CYS A 28 5.28 1.18 12.90
C CYS A 28 5.89 2.15 13.92
N LYS A 29 6.41 3.28 13.46
CA LYS A 29 6.97 4.35 14.29
C LYS A 29 6.11 5.59 14.33
N ASP A 30 5.42 5.87 13.23
CA ASP A 30 4.62 7.08 13.06
C ASP A 30 3.15 6.72 12.80
N GLU A 31 2.24 7.50 13.36
CA GLU A 31 0.80 7.35 13.17
C GLU A 31 0.22 8.63 12.58
N VAL A 32 -0.53 8.49 11.49
CA VAL A 32 -1.29 9.57 10.86
C VAL A 32 -2.77 9.32 11.12
N ILE A 33 -3.39 10.22 11.85
CA ILE A 33 -4.83 10.16 12.15
C ILE A 33 -5.56 11.05 11.16
N LEU A 34 -6.44 10.44 10.35
CA LEU A 34 -7.34 11.15 9.44
C LEU A 34 -8.70 11.24 10.10
N ASP A 35 -9.16 12.47 10.33
CA ASP A 35 -10.47 12.76 10.85
C ASP A 35 -11.39 13.27 9.75
N TYR A 36 -12.70 13.08 9.90
CA TYR A 36 -13.70 13.61 8.97
C TYR A 36 -13.92 15.10 9.24
N GLU A 37 -13.84 15.92 8.19
CA GLU A 37 -14.19 17.34 8.26
C GLU A 37 -15.70 17.49 8.06
N PHE A 38 -16.42 17.79 9.14
CA PHE A 38 -17.87 18.04 9.08
C PHE A 38 -18.14 19.41 8.47
N ASP A 39 -19.10 19.46 7.53
CA ASP A 39 -19.62 20.72 7.01
C ASP A 39 -20.29 21.52 8.13
N LYS A 40 -20.27 22.87 8.02
CA LYS A 40 -20.84 23.80 9.00
C LYS A 40 -22.33 23.55 9.37
N ASN A 41 -23.05 22.80 8.52
CA ASN A 41 -24.45 22.44 8.69
C ASN A 41 -24.68 21.06 9.33
N THR A 42 -23.61 20.29 9.56
CA THR A 42 -23.69 18.97 10.21
C THR A 42 -23.14 19.10 11.61
N ASP A 43 -24.02 18.95 12.61
CA ASP A 43 -23.62 19.10 14.01
C ASP A 43 -22.74 17.89 14.41
N LYS A 44 -21.48 18.15 14.72
CA LYS A 44 -20.51 17.13 15.16
C LYS A 44 -20.99 16.36 16.40
N ASN A 45 -21.92 16.96 17.16
CA ASN A 45 -22.48 16.38 18.37
C ASN A 45 -23.51 15.27 18.12
N ASP A 46 -24.09 15.20 16.91
CA ASP A 46 -25.11 14.19 16.56
C ASP A 46 -24.47 12.92 15.99
N ALA A 47 -23.26 13.00 15.44
CA ALA A 47 -22.54 11.88 14.88
C ALA A 47 -21.70 11.17 15.95
N LYS A 48 -22.04 9.92 16.25
CA LYS A 48 -21.32 9.11 17.24
C LYS A 48 -20.13 8.39 16.57
N PRO A 49 -18.97 8.28 17.25
CA PRO A 49 -17.87 7.46 16.79
C PRO A 49 -18.38 6.03 16.55
N PHE A 50 -18.13 5.51 15.35
CA PHE A 50 -18.62 4.17 14.95
C PHE A 50 -17.48 3.15 14.83
N GLY A 51 -16.26 3.60 14.60
CA GLY A 51 -15.09 2.76 14.43
C GLY A 51 -13.94 3.48 13.74
N GLN A 52 -12.91 2.74 13.46
CA GLN A 52 -11.75 3.23 12.73
C GLN A 52 -11.18 2.11 11.84
N ASP A 53 -10.69 2.48 10.66
CA ASP A 53 -9.90 1.59 9.82
C ASP A 53 -8.43 1.92 9.99
N GLU A 54 -7.61 0.89 10.16
CA GLU A 54 -6.16 1.01 10.28
C GLU A 54 -5.49 0.46 9.02
N THR A 55 -4.66 1.28 8.40
CA THR A 55 -3.86 0.87 7.24
C THR A 55 -2.40 1.16 7.50
N TYR A 56 -1.53 0.19 7.21
CA TYR A 56 -0.09 0.31 7.37
C TYR A 56 0.56 0.57 6.02
N LYS A 57 1.36 1.61 5.92
CA LYS A 57 2.05 2.04 4.71
C LYS A 57 3.56 2.07 4.94
N ILE A 58 4.32 1.80 3.90
CA ILE A 58 5.78 1.86 3.91
C ILE A 58 6.20 3.12 3.18
N GLU A 59 6.92 3.98 3.88
CA GLU A 59 7.47 5.21 3.33
C GLU A 59 8.99 5.13 3.27
N ILE A 60 9.56 5.64 2.19
CA ILE A 60 11.00 5.84 2.07
C ILE A 60 11.27 7.33 2.21
N LYS A 61 12.04 7.66 3.24
CA LYS A 61 12.69 8.95 3.38
C LYS A 61 14.16 8.79 3.00
N PRO A 62 14.83 9.81 2.45
CA PRO A 62 16.26 9.71 2.18
C PRO A 62 17.01 9.13 3.38
N ALA A 63 17.76 8.03 3.15
CA ALA A 63 18.50 7.26 4.13
C ALA A 63 17.69 6.47 5.19
N SER A 64 16.34 6.39 5.09
CA SER A 64 15.57 5.57 6.02
C SER A 64 14.33 4.95 5.37
N VAL A 65 13.98 3.74 5.84
CA VAL A 65 12.71 3.07 5.54
C VAL A 65 11.88 3.10 6.81
N GLN A 66 10.62 3.54 6.72
CA GLN A 66 9.72 3.57 7.86
C GLN A 66 8.36 3.01 7.50
N VAL A 67 7.65 2.51 8.49
CA VAL A 67 6.25 2.08 8.37
C VAL A 67 5.37 3.12 9.05
N ILE A 68 4.36 3.59 8.32
CA ILE A 68 3.38 4.58 8.79
C ILE A 68 2.05 3.87 8.98
N LYS A 69 1.41 4.10 10.12
CA LYS A 69 0.04 3.69 10.39
C LYS A 69 -0.92 4.83 10.02
N ILE A 70 -1.84 4.56 9.12
CA ILE A 70 -2.91 5.50 8.75
C ILE A 70 -4.19 5.03 9.41
N VAL A 71 -4.78 5.88 10.25
CA VAL A 71 -6.03 5.61 10.97
C VAL A 71 -7.12 6.51 10.41
N LYS A 72 -8.16 5.91 9.81
CA LYS A 72 -9.36 6.61 9.34
C LYS A 72 -10.46 6.47 10.37
N LYS A 73 -10.88 7.57 10.97
CA LYS A 73 -12.01 7.57 11.89
C LYS A 73 -13.32 7.53 11.14
N LYS A 74 -14.28 6.78 11.66
CA LYS A 74 -15.63 6.66 11.13
C LYS A 74 -16.64 7.14 12.16
N TYR A 75 -17.62 7.85 11.69
CA TYR A 75 -18.74 8.37 12.49
C TYR A 75 -20.05 7.86 11.92
N LYS A 76 -21.02 7.61 12.79
CA LYS A 76 -22.34 7.17 12.39
C LYS A 76 -23.41 8.12 12.97
N ASP A 77 -24.26 8.62 12.08
CA ASP A 77 -25.49 9.32 12.44
C ASP A 77 -26.67 8.59 11.81
N LYS A 78 -27.55 8.02 12.65
CA LYS A 78 -28.74 7.22 12.26
C LYS A 78 -28.41 6.18 11.17
N GLU A 79 -28.57 6.54 9.88
CA GLU A 79 -28.34 5.64 8.74
C GLU A 79 -27.11 6.03 7.90
N LYS A 80 -26.50 7.21 8.16
CA LYS A 80 -25.36 7.69 7.40
C LYS A 80 -24.05 7.40 8.11
N ILE A 81 -23.06 6.94 7.33
CA ILE A 81 -21.69 6.74 7.79
C ILE A 81 -20.83 7.82 7.15
N TYR A 82 -20.05 8.51 7.97
CA TYR A 82 -19.07 9.51 7.57
C TYR A 82 -17.68 8.95 7.83
N GLU A 83 -16.82 8.98 6.83
CA GLU A 83 -15.43 8.55 6.97
C GLU A 83 -14.49 9.58 6.36
N ALA A 84 -13.27 9.66 6.90
CA ALA A 84 -12.23 10.53 6.35
C ALA A 84 -11.89 10.12 4.92
N ILE A 85 -11.84 11.10 4.01
CA ILE A 85 -11.42 10.89 2.63
C ILE A 85 -9.90 10.79 2.63
N TYR A 86 -9.39 9.71 2.08
CA TYR A 86 -7.97 9.51 1.83
C TYR A 86 -7.80 9.04 0.39
N ASP A 87 -7.23 9.90 -0.43
CA ASP A 87 -6.90 9.58 -1.81
C ASP A 87 -5.63 8.74 -1.84
N ASP A 88 -5.84 7.42 -1.90
CA ASP A 88 -4.77 6.43 -1.89
C ASP A 88 -4.57 5.90 -3.32
N PRO A 89 -3.48 6.26 -4.01
CA PRO A 89 -3.21 5.75 -5.34
C PRO A 89 -2.96 4.23 -5.38
N PHE A 90 -2.70 3.62 -4.21
CA PHE A 90 -2.46 2.19 -4.09
C PHE A 90 -3.34 1.57 -2.99
N PRO A 91 -4.68 1.50 -3.19
CA PRO A 91 -5.60 0.98 -2.18
C PRO A 91 -5.29 -0.49 -1.85
N HIS A 92 -5.53 -0.85 -0.59
CA HIS A 92 -5.29 -2.21 -0.06
C HIS A 92 -3.85 -2.71 -0.18
N SER A 93 -2.88 -1.80 -0.28
CA SER A 93 -1.46 -2.12 -0.41
C SER A 93 -0.65 -1.28 0.58
N PRO A 94 0.45 -1.79 1.16
CA PRO A 94 1.38 -0.98 1.95
C PRO A 94 2.26 -0.07 1.08
N LEU A 95 2.07 -0.08 -0.24
CA LEU A 95 2.78 0.78 -1.17
C LEU A 95 2.38 2.23 -0.95
N THR A 96 3.39 3.12 -0.91
CA THR A 96 3.21 4.57 -0.94
C THR A 96 3.79 5.13 -2.22
N PRO A 97 3.44 6.35 -2.63
CA PRO A 97 4.11 7.01 -3.75
C PRO A 97 5.63 7.10 -3.61
N SER A 98 6.14 7.31 -2.38
CA SER A 98 7.59 7.36 -2.13
C SER A 98 8.27 6.01 -2.33
N LEU A 99 7.66 4.92 -1.85
CA LEU A 99 8.18 3.57 -2.08
C LEU A 99 8.09 3.20 -3.57
N ALA A 100 6.97 3.54 -4.23
CA ALA A 100 6.78 3.31 -5.66
C ALA A 100 7.86 4.00 -6.50
N ALA A 101 8.09 5.28 -6.26
CA ALA A 101 9.14 6.06 -6.94
C ALA A 101 10.53 5.45 -6.72
N ASN A 102 10.84 5.05 -5.48
CA ASN A 102 12.13 4.46 -5.16
C ASN A 102 12.34 3.08 -5.83
N ILE A 103 11.30 2.24 -5.92
CA ILE A 103 11.37 0.96 -6.65
C ILE A 103 11.71 1.22 -8.12
N ILE A 104 11.04 2.19 -8.77
CA ILE A 104 11.26 2.54 -10.17
C ILE A 104 12.67 3.11 -10.37
N GLU A 105 13.10 4.03 -9.52
CA GLU A 105 14.44 4.61 -9.56
C GLU A 105 15.53 3.53 -9.41
N MET A 106 15.43 2.70 -8.39
CA MET A 106 16.39 1.62 -8.14
C MET A 106 16.48 0.65 -9.33
N LYS A 107 15.34 0.28 -9.92
CA LYS A 107 15.30 -0.67 -11.03
C LYS A 107 15.80 -0.08 -12.33
N PHE A 108 15.30 1.09 -12.72
CA PHE A 108 15.50 1.61 -14.09
C PHE A 108 16.62 2.65 -14.18
N SER A 109 16.87 3.43 -13.13
CA SER A 109 17.95 4.42 -13.12
C SER A 109 19.27 3.81 -12.61
N LEU A 110 19.20 2.98 -11.55
CA LEU A 110 20.39 2.43 -10.92
C LEU A 110 20.66 0.97 -11.30
N GLY A 111 19.77 0.33 -12.07
CA GLY A 111 19.94 -1.05 -12.55
C GLY A 111 19.94 -2.12 -11.45
N VAL A 112 19.35 -1.83 -10.28
CA VAL A 112 19.30 -2.75 -9.15
C VAL A 112 18.29 -3.86 -9.41
N PRO A 113 18.68 -5.15 -9.38
CA PRO A 113 17.71 -6.25 -9.48
C PRO A 113 16.75 -6.28 -8.30
N PHE A 114 15.51 -6.70 -8.53
CA PHE A 114 14.47 -6.70 -7.49
C PHE A 114 14.85 -7.53 -6.26
N TYR A 115 15.53 -8.67 -6.44
CA TYR A 115 15.99 -9.48 -5.30
C TYR A 115 16.99 -8.74 -4.40
N ARG A 116 17.88 -7.90 -4.97
CA ARG A 116 18.80 -7.06 -4.18
C ARG A 116 18.07 -5.97 -3.43
N TYR A 117 17.06 -5.38 -4.06
CA TYR A 117 16.23 -4.39 -3.42
C TYR A 117 15.38 -5.00 -2.29
N SER A 118 14.84 -6.22 -2.49
CA SER A 118 14.20 -6.99 -1.42
C SER A 118 15.14 -7.19 -0.23
N ASN A 119 16.36 -7.64 -0.47
CA ASN A 119 17.36 -7.81 0.59
C ASN A 119 17.70 -6.50 1.31
N TYR A 120 17.74 -5.38 0.58
CA TYR A 120 17.93 -4.06 1.18
C TYR A 120 16.78 -3.70 2.13
N LEU A 121 15.53 -3.91 1.73
CA LEU A 121 14.36 -3.67 2.58
C LEU A 121 14.36 -4.59 3.81
N ILE A 122 14.69 -5.86 3.65
CA ILE A 122 14.81 -6.83 4.74
C ILE A 122 15.90 -6.39 5.74
N ALA A 123 17.05 -5.93 5.26
CA ALA A 123 18.12 -5.40 6.11
C ALA A 123 17.69 -4.16 6.90
N ASN A 124 16.70 -3.39 6.40
CA ASN A 124 16.07 -2.28 7.10
C ASN A 124 14.84 -2.68 7.92
N GLY A 125 14.62 -3.97 8.15
CA GLY A 125 13.57 -4.52 8.99
C GLY A 125 12.24 -4.75 8.28
N VAL A 126 12.10 -4.41 6.99
CA VAL A 126 10.84 -4.54 6.25
C VAL A 126 10.90 -5.77 5.35
N ASN A 127 10.22 -6.85 5.77
CA ASN A 127 10.22 -8.13 5.06
C ASN A 127 9.25 -8.12 3.87
N ILE A 128 9.77 -7.79 2.69
CA ILE A 128 9.02 -7.80 1.42
C ILE A 128 9.71 -8.74 0.44
N SER A 129 8.95 -9.67 -0.14
CA SER A 129 9.46 -10.59 -1.14
C SER A 129 9.76 -9.90 -2.47
N GLU A 130 10.66 -10.47 -3.27
CA GLU A 130 10.94 -10.02 -4.64
C GLU A 130 9.66 -9.97 -5.49
N GLU A 131 8.80 -10.98 -5.38
CA GLU A 131 7.52 -11.03 -6.09
C GLU A 131 6.62 -9.83 -5.75
N CYS A 132 6.54 -9.45 -4.47
CA CYS A 132 5.79 -8.26 -4.06
C CYS A 132 6.36 -6.99 -4.69
N ILE A 133 7.69 -6.86 -4.75
CA ILE A 133 8.34 -5.70 -5.36
C ILE A 133 8.06 -5.65 -6.87
N CYS A 134 8.11 -6.78 -7.56
CA CYS A 134 7.71 -6.87 -8.97
C CYS A 134 6.26 -6.40 -9.18
N ASN A 135 5.34 -6.86 -8.32
CA ASN A 135 3.93 -6.46 -8.39
C ASN A 135 3.75 -4.97 -8.10
N TYR A 136 4.52 -4.39 -7.18
CA TYR A 136 4.50 -2.96 -6.90
C TYR A 136 5.02 -2.14 -8.08
N ALA A 137 6.10 -2.59 -8.72
CA ALA A 137 6.60 -1.97 -9.94
C ALA A 137 5.54 -1.98 -11.05
N SER A 138 4.87 -3.11 -11.29
CA SER A 138 3.81 -3.23 -12.29
C SER A 138 2.64 -2.27 -12.01
N LYS A 139 2.15 -2.23 -10.77
CA LYS A 139 1.07 -1.29 -10.37
C LYS A 139 1.49 0.18 -10.56
N THR A 140 2.75 0.48 -10.27
CA THR A 140 3.27 1.84 -10.47
C THR A 140 3.31 2.19 -11.96
N MET A 141 3.75 1.27 -12.81
CA MET A 141 3.76 1.47 -14.27
C MET A 141 2.35 1.65 -14.82
N GLU A 142 1.38 0.85 -14.37
CA GLU A 142 -0.04 0.99 -14.73
C GLU A 142 -0.57 2.40 -14.39
N LEU A 143 -0.25 2.90 -13.20
CA LEU A 143 -0.63 4.25 -12.77
C LEU A 143 -0.01 5.35 -13.66
N LEU A 144 1.19 5.10 -14.20
CA LEU A 144 1.91 6.05 -15.06
C LEU A 144 1.53 5.97 -16.55
N ASN A 145 0.79 4.95 -16.99
CA ASN A 145 0.39 4.78 -18.39
C ASN A 145 -0.27 6.03 -19.00
N PRO A 146 -1.23 6.71 -18.34
CA PRO A 146 -1.85 7.92 -18.94
C PRO A 146 -0.85 9.04 -19.20
N LEU A 147 0.16 9.17 -18.36
CA LEU A 147 1.25 10.14 -18.55
C LEU A 147 2.12 9.75 -19.74
N TYR A 148 2.47 8.48 -19.86
CA TYR A 148 3.22 7.95 -21.00
C TYR A 148 2.49 8.20 -22.32
N ASP A 149 1.21 7.87 -22.38
CA ASP A 149 0.38 8.06 -23.59
C ASP A 149 0.33 9.55 -23.98
N LYS A 150 0.19 10.43 -23.00
CA LYS A 150 0.18 11.87 -23.25
C LYS A 150 1.51 12.41 -23.75
N LEU A 151 2.62 11.92 -23.20
CA LEU A 151 3.96 12.29 -23.67
C LEU A 151 4.21 11.79 -25.10
N LEU A 152 3.78 10.57 -25.41
CA LEU A 152 3.88 10.02 -26.75
C LEU A 152 3.08 10.85 -27.77
N GLU A 153 1.84 11.21 -27.44
CA GLU A 153 1.00 12.09 -28.28
C GLU A 153 1.70 13.43 -28.56
N LEU A 154 2.26 14.07 -27.53
CA LEU A 154 2.97 15.33 -27.65
C LEU A 154 4.21 15.21 -28.56
N LEU A 155 4.96 14.11 -28.42
CA LEU A 155 6.14 13.87 -29.26
C LEU A 155 5.75 13.68 -30.73
N VAL A 156 4.72 12.86 -31.00
CA VAL A 156 4.27 12.61 -32.37
C VAL A 156 3.76 13.90 -33.03
N ASN A 157 2.99 14.72 -32.30
CA ASN A 157 2.46 15.98 -32.84
C ASN A 157 3.56 17.03 -33.08
N ASN A 158 4.65 17.01 -32.36
CA ASN A 158 5.77 17.94 -32.55
C ASN A 158 6.78 17.51 -33.64
N ILE A 159 6.79 16.23 -34.04
CA ILE A 159 7.64 15.73 -35.14
C ILE A 159 6.99 15.91 -36.49
N GLY A 160 5.66 16.09 -36.53
CA GLY A 160 4.86 16.26 -37.77
C GLY A 160 4.62 17.72 -38.19
N SER A 161 5.21 18.68 -37.51
CA SER A 161 5.22 20.11 -37.86
C SER A 161 6.65 20.57 -38.13
#